data_04aaad9bd71371e280f1e1d694d7c86d
#
_entry.id   04aaad9bd71371e280f1e1d694d7c86d
#
_cell.length_a   1.000
_cell.length_b   1.000
_cell.length_c   1.000
_cell.angle_alpha   90.00
_cell.angle_beta   90.00
_cell.angle_gamma   90.00
#
_symmetry.space_group_name_H-M   'P 1'
#
loop_
_entity.id
_entity.type
_entity.pdbx_description
1 polymer ?
#
loop_
_entity_poly.entity_id
_entity_poly.type
_entity_poly.pdbx_seq_one_letter_code
_entity_poly.pdbx_strand_id
1 'polypeptide(L)'
;LLMTPLATTEIGTDGWISGIMGKVVTFNAGWILVYTSVIMMVLRFYAGPIVHRLQPLPLLILSSILAIAGLLALSGASGVGLIFAAATLYALGKTFFWPTMLGIVSEQTPRGGALTLNSVSGIGMLAVGVLGFPYIGALQEKKAVAELASLEEAQNVPGLVVDGSVASEALQDKSIYYGSISYQSLEAEKVDALIADQGKEVKDAVAASQDGSGQKALASMAIFPLIMLITYVIMYFYFKGKGGYKPLELSAEA
;
A
#
# COMPACT_ATOMS: atom_id res chain seq x y z
N LEU A 1 9.44 14.15 -4.52
CA LEU A 1 9.07 12.89 -5.18
C LEU A 1 8.82 11.75 -4.18
N LEU A 2 9.72 11.51 -3.19
CA LEU A 2 9.59 10.42 -2.22
C LEU A 2 8.34 10.49 -1.33
N MET A 3 7.76 11.67 -1.14
CA MET A 3 6.52 11.80 -0.36
C MET A 3 5.32 11.10 -1.01
N THR A 4 5.32 10.93 -2.34
CA THR A 4 4.25 10.22 -3.05
C THR A 4 4.16 8.73 -2.65
N PRO A 5 5.19 7.90 -2.84
CA PRO A 5 5.13 6.51 -2.41
C PRO A 5 5.03 6.37 -0.89
N LEU A 6 5.61 7.29 -0.11
CA LEU A 6 5.52 7.31 1.34
C LEU A 6 4.08 7.51 1.80
N ALA A 7 3.42 8.57 1.34
CA ALA A 7 2.05 8.87 1.70
C ALA A 7 1.08 7.77 1.21
N THR A 8 1.33 7.21 0.02
CA THR A 8 0.54 6.09 -0.50
C THR A 8 0.71 4.83 0.33
N THR A 9 1.92 4.52 0.80
CA THR A 9 2.16 3.36 1.68
C THR A 9 1.50 3.54 3.04
N GLU A 10 1.66 4.70 3.68
CA GLU A 10 1.15 4.93 5.04
C GLU A 10 -0.35 5.22 5.04
N ILE A 11 -0.79 6.26 4.34
CA ILE A 11 -2.17 6.75 4.38
C ILE A 11 -3.06 6.02 3.36
N GLY A 12 -2.54 5.77 2.16
CA GLY A 12 -3.30 5.11 1.10
C GLY A 12 -3.73 3.71 1.50
N THR A 13 -2.82 2.91 2.06
CA THR A 13 -3.14 1.56 2.54
C THR A 13 -4.11 1.61 3.72
N ASP A 14 -3.93 2.54 4.67
CA ASP A 14 -4.84 2.67 5.83
C ASP A 14 -6.27 3.03 5.39
N GLY A 15 -6.42 3.87 4.37
CA GLY A 15 -7.72 4.23 3.82
C GLY A 15 -8.45 3.04 3.18
N TRP A 16 -7.73 2.08 2.64
CA TRP A 16 -8.31 0.92 1.97
C TRP A 16 -8.38 -0.35 2.82
N ILE A 17 -7.55 -0.47 3.88
CA ILE A 17 -7.37 -1.74 4.62
C ILE A 17 -8.67 -2.27 5.23
N SER A 18 -9.52 -1.39 5.74
CA SER A 18 -10.81 -1.80 6.32
C SER A 18 -11.77 -2.34 5.26
N GLY A 19 -11.81 -1.73 4.07
CA GLY A 19 -12.62 -2.20 2.95
C GLY A 19 -12.10 -3.52 2.37
N ILE A 20 -10.78 -3.62 2.22
CA ILE A 20 -10.12 -4.83 1.70
C ILE A 20 -10.32 -6.01 2.67
N MET A 21 -10.00 -5.82 3.93
CA MET A 21 -10.07 -6.89 4.92
C MET A 21 -11.50 -7.20 5.34
N GLY A 22 -12.44 -6.25 5.22
CA GLY A 22 -13.84 -6.45 5.57
C GLY A 22 -14.54 -7.54 4.77
N LYS A 23 -14.00 -7.87 3.60
CA LYS A 23 -14.49 -8.96 2.76
C LYS A 23 -13.90 -10.34 3.12
N VAL A 24 -12.83 -10.35 3.90
CA VAL A 24 -12.04 -11.57 4.21
C VAL A 24 -12.23 -12.02 5.65
N VAL A 25 -12.44 -11.07 6.57
CA VAL A 25 -12.56 -11.39 8.00
C VAL A 25 -14.01 -11.43 8.46
N THR A 26 -14.27 -12.26 9.47
CA THR A 26 -15.61 -12.42 10.07
C THR A 26 -15.92 -11.40 11.16
N PHE A 27 -14.91 -10.60 11.56
CA PHE A 27 -15.04 -9.53 12.54
C PHE A 27 -14.98 -8.17 11.85
N ASN A 28 -15.31 -7.09 12.57
CA ASN A 28 -15.19 -5.73 12.00
C ASN A 28 -13.74 -5.40 11.67
N ALA A 29 -13.43 -5.32 10.37
CA ALA A 29 -12.09 -5.06 9.86
C ALA A 29 -11.50 -3.71 10.31
N GLY A 30 -12.33 -2.76 10.71
CA GLY A 30 -11.87 -1.49 11.31
C GLY A 30 -10.99 -1.69 12.54
N TRP A 31 -11.11 -2.81 13.25
CA TRP A 31 -10.22 -3.13 14.36
C TRP A 31 -8.77 -3.34 13.94
N ILE A 32 -8.51 -3.74 12.70
CA ILE A 32 -7.14 -3.85 12.17
C ILE A 32 -6.52 -2.45 12.09
N LEU A 33 -7.29 -1.47 11.60
CA LEU A 33 -6.83 -0.08 11.53
C LEU A 33 -6.60 0.51 12.93
N VAL A 34 -7.54 0.30 13.86
CA VAL A 34 -7.39 0.75 15.26
C VAL A 34 -6.13 0.13 15.88
N TYR A 35 -5.95 -1.18 15.73
CA TYR A 35 -4.80 -1.90 16.27
C TYR A 35 -3.48 -1.36 15.73
N THR A 36 -3.34 -1.22 14.41
CA THR A 36 -2.12 -0.66 13.81
C THR A 36 -1.87 0.79 14.24
N SER A 37 -2.93 1.60 14.39
CA SER A 37 -2.83 2.98 14.86
C SER A 37 -2.38 3.08 16.31
N VAL A 38 -2.82 2.16 17.18
CA VAL A 38 -2.34 2.08 18.57
C VAL A 38 -0.85 1.74 18.61
N ILE A 39 -0.40 0.78 17.81
CA ILE A 39 1.04 0.46 17.69
C ILE A 39 1.84 1.69 17.26
N MET A 40 1.35 2.39 16.21
CA MET A 40 1.99 3.62 15.71
C MET A 40 2.07 4.68 16.80
N MET A 41 0.97 4.90 17.52
CA MET A 41 0.92 5.88 18.62
C MET A 41 1.97 5.56 19.68
N VAL A 42 1.98 4.33 20.18
CA VAL A 42 2.94 3.90 21.22
C VAL A 42 4.39 4.08 20.77
N LEU A 43 4.71 3.61 19.55
CA LEU A 43 6.08 3.71 19.02
C LEU A 43 6.52 5.15 18.78
N ARG A 44 5.62 6.04 18.40
CA ARG A 44 5.92 7.46 18.19
C ARG A 44 6.25 8.19 19.50
N PHE A 45 5.71 7.77 20.64
CA PHE A 45 6.15 8.28 21.95
C PHE A 45 7.61 7.94 22.24
N TYR A 46 8.09 6.80 21.74
CA TYR A 46 9.47 6.34 21.90
C TYR A 46 10.36 6.64 20.70
N ALA A 47 9.89 7.47 19.76
CA ALA A 47 10.62 7.75 18.51
C ALA A 47 11.99 8.38 18.75
N GLY A 48 12.12 9.32 19.71
CA GLY A 48 13.38 10.00 19.99
C GLY A 48 14.55 9.04 20.23
N PRO A 49 14.51 8.17 21.24
CA PRO A 49 15.56 7.19 21.48
C PRO A 49 15.84 6.26 20.30
N ILE A 50 14.82 5.89 19.52
CA ILE A 50 14.94 5.01 18.35
C ILE A 50 15.70 5.71 17.22
N VAL A 51 15.30 6.94 16.88
CA VAL A 51 15.94 7.74 15.82
C VAL A 51 17.39 8.08 16.17
N HIS A 52 17.67 8.43 17.43
CA HIS A 52 19.03 8.72 17.85
C HIS A 52 19.97 7.51 17.75
N ARG A 53 19.47 6.29 18.00
CA ARG A 53 20.29 5.06 17.88
C ARG A 53 20.48 4.59 16.45
N LEU A 54 19.44 4.63 15.65
CA LEU A 54 19.45 4.03 14.30
C LEU A 54 19.86 5.01 13.19
N GLN A 55 19.88 6.31 13.46
CA GLN A 55 19.97 7.37 12.46
C GLN A 55 18.80 7.36 11.44
N PRO A 56 18.47 8.51 10.80
CA PRO A 56 17.26 8.62 10.00
C PRO A 56 17.21 7.68 8.78
N LEU A 57 18.28 7.59 8.00
CA LEU A 57 18.28 6.79 6.77
C LEU A 57 18.24 5.28 7.01
N PRO A 58 19.06 4.68 7.89
CA PRO A 58 18.93 3.27 8.26
C PRO A 58 17.56 2.93 8.85
N LEU A 59 16.96 3.85 9.64
CA LEU A 59 15.61 3.66 10.16
C LEU A 59 14.58 3.57 9.03
N LEU A 60 14.63 4.46 8.02
CA LEU A 60 13.75 4.42 6.86
C LEU A 60 13.95 3.16 6.00
N ILE A 61 15.19 2.68 5.86
CA ILE A 61 15.50 1.41 5.18
C ILE A 61 14.83 0.24 5.92
N LEU A 62 15.04 0.14 7.24
CA LEU A 62 14.43 -0.90 8.07
C LEU A 62 12.89 -0.83 8.00
N SER A 63 12.33 0.38 8.11
CA SER A 63 10.89 0.63 8.00
C SER A 63 10.33 0.15 6.66
N SER A 64 11.05 0.41 5.57
CA SER A 64 10.63 -0.05 4.23
C SER A 64 10.65 -1.57 4.10
N ILE A 65 11.66 -2.23 4.64
CA ILE A 65 11.74 -3.71 4.66
C ILE A 65 10.57 -4.30 5.46
N LEU A 66 10.31 -3.76 6.65
CA LEU A 66 9.21 -4.24 7.50
C LEU A 66 7.84 -3.98 6.85
N ALA A 67 7.65 -2.85 6.18
CA ALA A 67 6.42 -2.54 5.47
C ALA A 67 6.19 -3.49 4.28
N ILE A 68 7.22 -3.78 3.49
CA ILE A 68 7.16 -4.77 2.40
C ILE A 68 6.77 -6.14 2.97
N ALA A 69 7.50 -6.62 3.98
CA ALA A 69 7.24 -7.91 4.60
C ALA A 69 5.82 -7.98 5.19
N GLY A 70 5.36 -6.89 5.83
CA GLY A 70 4.01 -6.78 6.38
C GLY A 70 2.91 -6.83 5.32
N LEU A 71 3.07 -6.10 4.21
CA LEU A 71 2.10 -6.12 3.09
C LEU A 71 2.06 -7.48 2.40
N LEU A 72 3.21 -8.11 2.17
CA LEU A 72 3.30 -9.46 1.60
C LEU A 72 2.66 -10.49 2.54
N ALA A 73 2.93 -10.41 3.84
CA ALA A 73 2.31 -11.29 4.83
C ALA A 73 0.79 -11.09 4.90
N LEU A 74 0.30 -9.83 4.92
CA LEU A 74 -1.12 -9.52 4.92
C LEU A 74 -1.84 -10.04 3.68
N SER A 75 -1.19 -10.02 2.52
CA SER A 75 -1.79 -10.47 1.25
C SER A 75 -2.14 -11.95 1.22
N GLY A 76 -1.50 -12.77 2.04
CA GLY A 76 -1.75 -14.21 2.13
C GLY A 76 -2.21 -14.67 3.52
N ALA A 77 -2.41 -13.75 4.47
CA ALA A 77 -2.77 -14.11 5.84
C ALA A 77 -4.19 -14.68 5.91
N SER A 78 -4.33 -15.86 6.49
CA SER A 78 -5.61 -16.47 6.81
C SER A 78 -5.74 -16.69 8.32
N GLY A 79 -6.93 -16.41 8.85
CA GLY A 79 -7.19 -16.50 10.28
C GLY A 79 -6.72 -15.28 11.07
N VAL A 80 -7.42 -15.01 12.17
CA VAL A 80 -7.28 -13.79 12.98
C VAL A 80 -5.86 -13.58 13.46
N GLY A 81 -5.21 -14.62 13.98
CA GLY A 81 -3.87 -14.54 14.55
C GLY A 81 -2.81 -14.10 13.53
N LEU A 82 -2.81 -14.70 12.31
CA LEU A 82 -1.87 -14.33 11.26
C LEU A 82 -2.13 -12.93 10.71
N ILE A 83 -3.38 -12.52 10.59
CA ILE A 83 -3.76 -11.18 10.14
C ILE A 83 -3.20 -10.13 11.12
N PHE A 84 -3.41 -10.31 12.44
CA PHE A 84 -2.88 -9.37 13.43
C PHE A 84 -1.34 -9.41 13.52
N ALA A 85 -0.71 -10.57 13.37
CA ALA A 85 0.75 -10.68 13.31
C ALA A 85 1.33 -9.94 12.09
N ALA A 86 0.75 -10.13 10.91
CA ALA A 86 1.13 -9.43 9.69
C ALA A 86 0.85 -7.91 9.77
N ALA A 87 -0.30 -7.53 10.36
CA ALA A 87 -0.64 -6.14 10.62
C ALA A 87 0.35 -5.47 11.61
N THR A 88 0.83 -6.21 12.62
CA THR A 88 1.91 -5.74 13.52
C THR A 88 3.17 -5.43 12.74
N LEU A 89 3.61 -6.36 11.89
CA LEU A 89 4.82 -6.19 11.09
C LEU A 89 4.71 -4.96 10.18
N TYR A 90 3.55 -4.80 9.54
CA TYR A 90 3.26 -3.64 8.70
C TYR A 90 3.23 -2.34 9.52
N ALA A 91 2.59 -2.33 10.71
CA ALA A 91 2.53 -1.17 11.58
C ALA A 91 3.93 -0.73 12.07
N LEU A 92 4.79 -1.67 12.46
CA LEU A 92 6.19 -1.40 12.82
C LEU A 92 6.92 -0.71 11.66
N GLY A 93 6.70 -1.18 10.43
CA GLY A 93 7.31 -0.60 9.23
C GLY A 93 6.85 0.83 8.97
N LYS A 94 5.54 1.07 8.88
CA LYS A 94 5.01 2.37 8.46
C LYS A 94 5.16 3.48 9.52
N THR A 95 5.35 3.14 10.80
CA THR A 95 5.31 4.10 11.91
C THR A 95 6.27 5.27 11.75
N PHE A 96 7.45 5.04 11.23
CA PHE A 96 8.52 6.04 11.17
C PHE A 96 8.66 6.75 9.83
N PHE A 97 7.87 6.42 8.82
CA PHE A 97 7.99 7.02 7.48
C PHE A 97 7.81 8.53 7.51
N TRP A 98 6.65 8.98 7.95
CA TRP A 98 6.30 10.40 7.90
C TRP A 98 7.18 11.26 8.82
N PRO A 99 7.29 10.95 10.12
CA PRO A 99 8.08 11.78 11.04
C PRO A 99 9.56 11.82 10.69
N THR A 100 10.15 10.68 10.31
CA THR A 100 11.58 10.63 9.97
C THR A 100 11.89 11.36 8.67
N MET A 101 11.00 11.24 7.66
CA MET A 101 11.18 11.96 6.41
C MET A 101 11.09 13.48 6.60
N LEU A 102 10.14 13.96 7.40
CA LEU A 102 10.06 15.39 7.75
C LEU A 102 11.26 15.84 8.58
N GLY A 103 11.79 14.98 9.45
CA GLY A 103 13.04 15.22 10.17
C GLY A 103 14.21 15.47 9.19
N ILE A 104 14.39 14.56 8.23
CA ILE A 104 15.43 14.71 7.19
C ILE A 104 15.25 16.02 6.40
N VAL A 105 14.02 16.35 6.00
CA VAL A 105 13.73 17.60 5.29
C VAL A 105 14.11 18.81 6.14
N SER A 106 13.72 18.83 7.42
CA SER A 106 14.07 19.89 8.36
C SER A 106 15.57 20.07 8.51
N GLU A 107 16.30 18.96 8.66
CA GLU A 107 17.75 18.95 8.85
C GLU A 107 18.54 19.33 7.57
N GLN A 108 18.03 18.95 6.41
CA GLN A 108 18.70 19.24 5.12
C GLN A 108 18.25 20.56 4.47
N THR A 109 17.17 21.17 4.94
CA THR A 109 16.67 22.46 4.44
C THR A 109 16.31 23.43 5.57
N PRO A 110 17.23 23.74 6.51
CA PRO A 110 16.90 24.51 7.71
C PRO A 110 16.41 25.92 7.41
N ARG A 111 16.85 26.55 6.30
CA ARG A 111 16.39 27.88 5.87
C ARG A 111 14.93 27.92 5.45
N GLY A 112 14.36 26.79 5.03
CA GLY A 112 12.98 26.71 4.57
C GLY A 112 11.96 26.66 5.69
N GLY A 113 12.36 26.28 6.90
CA GLY A 113 11.53 26.24 8.10
C GLY A 113 10.17 25.58 7.90
N ALA A 114 9.14 26.15 8.52
CA ALA A 114 7.78 25.61 8.45
C ALA A 114 7.20 25.60 7.03
N LEU A 115 7.59 26.53 6.16
CA LEU A 115 7.11 26.59 4.78
C LEU A 115 7.52 25.33 4.00
N THR A 116 8.77 24.91 4.11
CA THR A 116 9.26 23.69 3.44
C THR A 116 8.58 22.44 3.98
N LEU A 117 8.45 22.31 5.30
CA LEU A 117 7.79 21.18 5.93
C LEU A 117 6.31 21.06 5.51
N ASN A 118 5.59 22.18 5.53
CA ASN A 118 4.18 22.22 5.14
C ASN A 118 4.01 21.92 3.64
N SER A 119 4.90 22.47 2.78
CA SER A 119 4.85 22.22 1.34
C SER A 119 5.10 20.75 1.02
N VAL A 120 6.11 20.13 1.64
CA VAL A 120 6.44 18.71 1.45
C VAL A 120 5.30 17.82 1.95
N SER A 121 4.72 18.14 3.12
CA SER A 121 3.55 17.44 3.67
C SER A 121 2.33 17.60 2.77
N GLY A 122 2.04 18.81 2.31
CA GLY A 122 0.94 19.10 1.39
C GLY A 122 1.05 18.35 0.06
N ILE A 123 2.25 18.29 -0.52
CA ILE A 123 2.53 17.48 -1.73
C ILE A 123 2.26 16.00 -1.46
N GLY A 124 2.67 15.47 -0.30
CA GLY A 124 2.40 14.10 0.08
C GLY A 124 0.89 13.79 0.18
N MET A 125 0.14 14.68 0.84
CA MET A 125 -1.32 14.53 0.98
C MET A 125 -2.05 14.64 -0.35
N LEU A 126 -1.68 15.59 -1.21
CA LEU A 126 -2.22 15.70 -2.56
C LEU A 126 -1.87 14.47 -3.42
N ALA A 127 -0.63 13.99 -3.32
CA ALA A 127 -0.19 12.83 -4.07
C ALA A 127 -0.96 11.57 -3.70
N VAL A 128 -1.22 11.31 -2.41
CA VAL A 128 -2.01 10.14 -2.00
C VAL A 128 -3.46 10.24 -2.47
N GLY A 129 -4.07 11.44 -2.39
CA GLY A 129 -5.45 11.65 -2.83
C GLY A 129 -5.61 11.50 -4.35
N VAL A 130 -4.74 12.15 -5.12
CA VAL A 130 -4.85 12.23 -6.59
C VAL A 130 -4.21 11.04 -7.29
N LEU A 131 -3.09 10.54 -6.78
CA LEU A 131 -2.34 9.45 -7.39
C LEU A 131 -2.50 8.12 -6.65
N GLY A 132 -2.36 8.12 -5.33
CA GLY A 132 -2.32 6.91 -4.51
C GLY A 132 -3.65 6.15 -4.51
N PHE A 133 -4.73 6.78 -4.09
CA PHE A 133 -6.03 6.11 -3.99
C PHE A 133 -6.55 5.56 -5.31
N PRO A 134 -6.54 6.30 -6.44
CA PRO A 134 -6.96 5.75 -7.72
C PRO A 134 -6.10 4.56 -8.17
N TYR A 135 -4.79 4.62 -7.94
CA TYR A 135 -3.90 3.52 -8.31
C TYR A 135 -4.14 2.27 -7.47
N ILE A 136 -4.35 2.41 -6.16
CA ILE A 136 -4.70 1.29 -5.27
C ILE A 136 -6.02 0.65 -5.72
N GLY A 137 -7.03 1.46 -6.06
CA GLY A 137 -8.29 0.96 -6.62
C GLY A 137 -8.08 0.15 -7.90
N ALA A 138 -7.31 0.69 -8.85
CA ALA A 138 -6.99 0.00 -10.10
C ALA A 138 -6.20 -1.30 -9.87
N LEU A 139 -5.30 -1.35 -8.88
CA LEU A 139 -4.58 -2.58 -8.52
C LEU A 139 -5.54 -3.68 -8.02
N GLN A 140 -6.53 -3.32 -7.19
CA GLN A 140 -7.53 -4.26 -6.71
C GLN A 140 -8.39 -4.80 -7.84
N GLU A 141 -8.88 -3.94 -8.74
CA GLU A 141 -9.70 -4.35 -9.89
C GLU A 141 -8.91 -5.24 -10.87
N LYS A 142 -7.66 -4.89 -11.19
CA LYS A 142 -6.78 -5.75 -11.99
C LYS A 142 -6.55 -7.12 -11.34
N LYS A 143 -6.39 -7.12 -10.02
CA LYS A 143 -6.20 -8.36 -9.28
C LYS A 143 -7.46 -9.23 -9.32
N ALA A 144 -8.64 -8.61 -9.24
CA ALA A 144 -9.92 -9.32 -9.35
C ALA A 144 -10.06 -10.02 -10.73
N VAL A 145 -9.69 -9.36 -11.80
CA VAL A 145 -9.66 -9.96 -13.16
C VAL A 145 -8.70 -11.16 -13.19
N ALA A 146 -7.48 -11.00 -12.67
CA ALA A 146 -6.48 -12.06 -12.68
C ALA A 146 -6.88 -13.27 -11.82
N GLU A 147 -7.48 -13.03 -10.65
CA GLU A 147 -7.96 -14.10 -9.77
C GLU A 147 -9.12 -14.88 -10.42
N LEU A 148 -10.07 -14.17 -11.03
CA LEU A 148 -11.18 -14.83 -11.73
C LEU A 148 -10.69 -15.67 -12.91
N ALA A 149 -9.70 -15.17 -13.68
CA ALA A 149 -9.10 -15.90 -14.78
C ALA A 149 -8.41 -17.20 -14.34
N SER A 150 -7.83 -17.20 -13.14
CA SER A 150 -7.12 -18.36 -12.58
C SER A 150 -8.00 -19.35 -11.81
N LEU A 151 -9.27 -19.00 -11.58
CA LEU A 151 -10.21 -19.80 -10.81
C LEU A 151 -10.70 -20.98 -11.68
N GLU A 152 -10.49 -22.22 -11.20
CA GLU A 152 -10.86 -23.43 -11.93
C GLU A 152 -12.36 -23.49 -12.22
N GLU A 153 -13.19 -23.14 -11.25
CA GLU A 153 -14.66 -23.08 -11.39
C GLU A 153 -15.09 -22.08 -12.47
N ALA A 154 -14.40 -20.92 -12.58
CA ALA A 154 -14.69 -19.93 -13.59
C ALA A 154 -14.25 -20.38 -14.99
N GLN A 155 -13.17 -21.14 -15.11
CA GLN A 155 -12.69 -21.71 -16.39
C GLN A 155 -13.67 -22.73 -16.96
N ASN A 156 -14.46 -23.37 -16.11
CA ASN A 156 -15.48 -24.33 -16.52
C ASN A 156 -16.82 -23.67 -16.92
N VAL A 157 -16.97 -22.35 -16.74
CA VAL A 157 -18.17 -21.60 -17.14
C VAL A 157 -18.04 -21.16 -18.60
N PRO A 158 -18.92 -21.63 -19.49
CA PRO A 158 -18.87 -21.22 -20.91
C PRO A 158 -18.99 -19.69 -21.05
N GLY A 159 -18.03 -19.08 -21.76
CA GLY A 159 -18.04 -17.66 -22.05
C GLY A 159 -17.56 -16.74 -20.90
N LEU A 160 -17.15 -17.27 -19.72
CA LEU A 160 -16.59 -16.46 -18.64
C LEU A 160 -15.07 -16.36 -18.73
N VAL A 161 -14.39 -17.49 -18.92
CA VAL A 161 -12.94 -17.54 -19.14
C VAL A 161 -12.65 -18.29 -20.43
N VAL A 162 -11.89 -17.65 -21.32
CA VAL A 162 -11.51 -18.18 -22.64
C VAL A 162 -10.00 -18.06 -22.76
N ASP A 163 -9.32 -19.15 -23.12
CA ASP A 163 -7.87 -19.21 -23.29
C ASP A 163 -7.08 -18.64 -22.08
N GLY A 164 -7.56 -18.91 -20.86
CA GLY A 164 -6.92 -18.46 -19.61
C GLY A 164 -7.10 -16.97 -19.30
N SER A 165 -7.98 -16.27 -20.01
CA SER A 165 -8.32 -14.87 -19.77
C SER A 165 -9.82 -14.69 -19.59
N VAL A 166 -10.22 -13.73 -18.76
CA VAL A 166 -11.64 -13.38 -18.64
C VAL A 166 -12.15 -12.86 -19.98
N ALA A 167 -13.30 -13.34 -20.41
CA ALA A 167 -13.90 -12.96 -21.67
C ALA A 167 -14.18 -11.45 -21.71
N SER A 168 -13.99 -10.84 -22.88
CA SER A 168 -14.20 -9.40 -23.08
C SER A 168 -15.63 -8.95 -22.75
N GLU A 169 -16.60 -9.86 -22.86
CA GLU A 169 -18.00 -9.61 -22.52
C GLU A 169 -18.22 -9.40 -21.02
N ALA A 170 -17.35 -9.96 -20.16
CA ALA A 170 -17.39 -9.82 -18.70
C ALA A 170 -16.51 -8.66 -18.20
N LEU A 171 -15.84 -7.96 -19.12
CA LEU A 171 -14.91 -6.87 -18.80
C LEU A 171 -15.47 -5.51 -19.20
N GLN A 172 -15.02 -4.48 -18.50
CA GLN A 172 -15.16 -3.08 -18.86
C GLN A 172 -13.80 -2.39 -18.86
N ASP A 173 -13.59 -1.53 -19.85
CA ASP A 173 -12.39 -0.70 -19.90
C ASP A 173 -12.55 0.51 -18.99
N LYS A 174 -11.58 0.68 -18.10
CA LYS A 174 -11.47 1.83 -17.21
C LYS A 174 -10.14 2.52 -17.41
N SER A 175 -10.07 3.76 -16.97
CA SER A 175 -8.84 4.52 -16.96
C SER A 175 -8.72 5.39 -15.72
N ILE A 176 -7.48 5.64 -15.30
CA ILE A 176 -7.14 6.61 -14.25
C ILE A 176 -6.26 7.70 -14.85
N TYR A 177 -6.12 8.82 -14.11
CA TYR A 177 -5.29 9.96 -14.49
C TYR A 177 -5.62 10.53 -15.87
N TYR A 178 -6.93 10.82 -16.10
CA TYR A 178 -7.43 11.38 -17.37
C TYR A 178 -7.06 10.53 -18.59
N GLY A 179 -7.13 9.20 -18.45
CA GLY A 179 -6.86 8.29 -19.58
C GLY A 179 -5.38 7.88 -19.73
N SER A 180 -4.48 8.37 -18.87
CA SER A 180 -3.04 8.04 -18.99
C SER A 180 -2.73 6.58 -18.68
N ILE A 181 -3.52 5.92 -17.83
CA ILE A 181 -3.39 4.49 -17.53
C ILE A 181 -4.73 3.83 -17.73
N SER A 182 -4.84 3.00 -18.78
CA SER A 182 -6.02 2.18 -19.05
C SER A 182 -5.85 0.79 -18.44
N TYR A 183 -6.95 0.21 -17.98
CA TYR A 183 -6.99 -1.14 -17.44
C TYR A 183 -8.39 -1.74 -17.57
N GLN A 184 -8.47 -3.06 -17.47
CA GLN A 184 -9.73 -3.79 -17.49
C GLN A 184 -10.15 -4.14 -16.07
N SER A 185 -11.44 -4.02 -15.80
CA SER A 185 -12.08 -4.44 -14.56
C SER A 185 -13.26 -5.34 -14.87
N LEU A 186 -13.66 -6.16 -13.90
CA LEU A 186 -14.86 -6.98 -14.01
C LEU A 186 -16.10 -6.08 -14.05
N GLU A 187 -17.04 -6.40 -14.92
CA GLU A 187 -18.38 -5.82 -14.91
C GLU A 187 -19.32 -6.76 -14.18
N ALA A 188 -19.67 -6.42 -12.93
CA ALA A 188 -20.36 -7.31 -12.01
C ALA A 188 -21.66 -7.87 -12.60
N GLU A 189 -22.49 -7.04 -13.23
CA GLU A 189 -23.76 -7.45 -13.84
C GLU A 189 -23.57 -8.50 -14.95
N LYS A 190 -22.50 -8.37 -15.74
CA LYS A 190 -22.21 -9.32 -16.82
C LYS A 190 -21.62 -10.62 -16.28
N VAL A 191 -20.75 -10.55 -15.28
CA VAL A 191 -20.25 -11.75 -14.60
C VAL A 191 -21.41 -12.51 -13.98
N ASP A 192 -22.31 -11.81 -13.26
CA ASP A 192 -23.47 -12.41 -12.63
C ASP A 192 -24.42 -13.04 -13.66
N ALA A 193 -24.61 -12.40 -14.83
CA ALA A 193 -25.40 -12.95 -15.92
C ALA A 193 -24.80 -14.24 -16.49
N LEU A 194 -23.48 -14.30 -16.67
CA LEU A 194 -22.78 -15.47 -17.19
C LEU A 194 -22.82 -16.68 -16.22
N ILE A 195 -22.87 -16.40 -14.91
CA ILE A 195 -22.96 -17.45 -13.90
C ILE A 195 -24.40 -17.72 -13.41
N ALA A 196 -25.41 -17.05 -13.98
CA ALA A 196 -26.80 -17.13 -13.52
C ALA A 196 -27.35 -18.56 -13.46
N ASP A 197 -27.06 -19.33 -14.50
CA ASP A 197 -27.51 -20.74 -14.64
C ASP A 197 -26.56 -21.75 -13.98
N GLN A 198 -25.46 -21.30 -13.37
CA GLN A 198 -24.49 -22.15 -12.71
C GLN A 198 -24.95 -22.55 -11.30
N GLY A 199 -24.44 -23.70 -10.82
CA GLY A 199 -24.68 -24.16 -9.47
C GLY A 199 -24.19 -23.20 -8.39
N LYS A 200 -24.72 -23.35 -7.17
CA LYS A 200 -24.34 -22.49 -6.04
C LYS A 200 -22.84 -22.52 -5.76
N GLU A 201 -22.20 -23.65 -5.93
CA GLU A 201 -20.77 -23.84 -5.70
C GLU A 201 -19.92 -22.89 -6.57
N VAL A 202 -20.25 -22.79 -7.86
CA VAL A 202 -19.57 -21.87 -8.80
C VAL A 202 -19.80 -20.40 -8.40
N LYS A 203 -21.04 -20.04 -8.04
CA LYS A 203 -21.37 -18.67 -7.61
C LYS A 203 -20.62 -18.28 -6.35
N ASP A 204 -20.59 -19.17 -5.36
CA ASP A 204 -19.87 -18.93 -4.10
C ASP A 204 -18.35 -18.84 -4.34
N ALA A 205 -17.78 -19.67 -5.22
CA ALA A 205 -16.36 -19.63 -5.57
C ALA A 205 -15.98 -18.32 -6.29
N VAL A 206 -16.79 -17.89 -7.27
CA VAL A 206 -16.58 -16.61 -7.98
C VAL A 206 -16.67 -15.43 -7.01
N ALA A 207 -17.67 -15.40 -6.13
CA ALA A 207 -17.81 -14.34 -5.12
C ALA A 207 -16.63 -14.33 -4.16
N ALA A 208 -16.20 -15.49 -3.64
CA ALA A 208 -15.05 -15.60 -2.76
C ALA A 208 -13.74 -15.15 -3.43
N SER A 209 -13.55 -15.45 -4.72
CA SER A 209 -12.40 -14.98 -5.50
C SER A 209 -12.38 -13.46 -5.62
N GLN A 210 -13.52 -12.85 -5.95
CA GLN A 210 -13.64 -11.39 -6.05
C GLN A 210 -13.40 -10.72 -4.68
N ASP A 211 -13.96 -11.26 -3.61
CA ASP A 211 -13.79 -10.73 -2.25
C ASP A 211 -12.36 -10.86 -1.74
N GLY A 212 -11.66 -11.95 -2.07
CA GLY A 212 -10.26 -12.16 -1.70
C GLY A 212 -9.25 -11.37 -2.54
N SER A 213 -9.66 -10.88 -3.72
CA SER A 213 -8.77 -10.18 -4.67
C SER A 213 -8.14 -8.91 -4.07
N GLY A 214 -8.91 -8.16 -3.28
CA GLY A 214 -8.43 -6.97 -2.59
C GLY A 214 -7.30 -7.28 -1.61
N GLN A 215 -7.42 -8.37 -0.83
CA GLN A 215 -6.37 -8.82 0.08
C GLN A 215 -5.10 -9.19 -0.70
N LYS A 216 -5.22 -9.95 -1.78
CA LYS A 216 -4.09 -10.32 -2.65
C LYS A 216 -3.46 -9.10 -3.33
N ALA A 217 -4.23 -8.04 -3.60
CA ALA A 217 -3.71 -6.78 -4.12
C ALA A 217 -2.73 -6.07 -3.17
N LEU A 218 -2.77 -6.34 -1.85
CA LEU A 218 -1.80 -5.80 -0.89
C LEU A 218 -0.36 -6.17 -1.25
N ALA A 219 -0.12 -7.34 -1.83
CA ALA A 219 1.20 -7.71 -2.33
C ALA A 219 1.69 -6.75 -3.44
N SER A 220 0.81 -6.33 -4.33
CA SER A 220 1.14 -5.36 -5.39
C SER A 220 1.41 -3.97 -4.83
N MET A 221 0.79 -3.60 -3.70
CA MET A 221 1.07 -2.33 -3.03
C MET A 221 2.48 -2.26 -2.43
N ALA A 222 3.15 -3.39 -2.23
CA ALA A 222 4.54 -3.44 -1.77
C ALA A 222 5.53 -2.76 -2.74
N ILE A 223 5.11 -2.42 -3.96
CA ILE A 223 5.91 -1.63 -4.91
C ILE A 223 6.26 -0.24 -4.35
N PHE A 224 5.36 0.39 -3.60
CA PHE A 224 5.62 1.72 -3.04
C PHE A 224 6.76 1.72 -2.01
N PRO A 225 6.73 0.90 -0.94
CA PRO A 225 7.85 0.82 0.00
C PRO A 225 9.09 0.20 -0.64
N LEU A 226 8.99 -0.57 -1.74
CA LEU A 226 10.16 -1.04 -2.50
C LEU A 226 10.87 0.12 -3.20
N ILE A 227 10.14 1.02 -3.86
CA ILE A 227 10.71 2.25 -4.45
C ILE A 227 11.39 3.10 -3.38
N MET A 228 10.74 3.22 -2.20
CA MET A 228 11.31 3.95 -1.06
C MET A 228 12.60 3.28 -0.58
N LEU A 229 12.60 1.96 -0.40
CA LEU A 229 13.77 1.19 0.03
C LEU A 229 14.96 1.43 -0.90
N ILE A 230 14.78 1.28 -2.21
CA ILE A 230 15.83 1.50 -3.20
C ILE A 230 16.38 2.93 -3.08
N THR A 231 15.48 3.91 -2.99
CA THR A 231 15.90 5.33 -2.92
C THR A 231 16.61 5.63 -1.60
N TYR A 232 16.15 5.11 -0.45
CA TYR A 232 16.82 5.31 0.83
C TYR A 232 18.19 4.62 0.88
N VAL A 233 18.35 3.47 0.24
CA VAL A 233 19.66 2.80 0.10
C VAL A 233 20.60 3.66 -0.73
N ILE A 234 20.15 4.22 -1.85
CA ILE A 234 20.94 5.14 -2.68
C ILE A 234 21.35 6.38 -1.86
N MET A 235 20.41 6.99 -1.14
CA MET A 235 20.68 8.13 -0.27
C MET A 235 21.67 7.79 0.84
N TYR A 236 21.56 6.62 1.45
CA TYR A 236 22.48 6.17 2.48
C TYR A 236 23.91 6.09 1.97
N PHE A 237 24.14 5.48 0.81
CA PHE A 237 25.47 5.40 0.22
C PHE A 237 26.00 6.76 -0.25
N TYR A 238 25.13 7.62 -0.77
CA TYR A 238 25.48 8.99 -1.12
C TYR A 238 26.00 9.77 0.09
N PHE A 239 25.27 9.77 1.21
CA PHE A 239 25.71 10.45 2.44
C PHE A 239 26.94 9.78 3.05
N LYS A 240 27.02 8.46 3.02
CA LYS A 240 28.20 7.72 3.49
C LYS A 240 29.46 8.14 2.71
N GLY A 241 29.36 8.32 1.40
CA GLY A 241 30.46 8.82 0.56
C GLY A 241 30.87 10.26 0.87
N LYS A 242 29.97 11.04 1.47
CA LYS A 242 30.24 12.43 1.92
C LYS A 242 30.67 12.55 3.39
N GLY A 243 31.04 11.44 4.05
CA GLY A 243 31.48 11.45 5.44
C GLY A 243 30.36 11.21 6.45
N GLY A 244 29.23 10.65 6.04
CA GLY A 244 28.05 10.31 6.85
C GLY A 244 26.93 11.33 6.76
N TYR A 245 25.75 10.93 7.23
CA TYR A 245 24.60 11.83 7.33
C TYR A 245 24.84 12.86 8.45
N LYS A 246 24.75 14.14 8.10
CA LYS A 246 24.87 15.26 9.06
C LYS A 246 23.79 16.29 8.77
N PRO A 247 23.12 16.84 9.80
CA PRO A 247 22.27 18.00 9.66
C PRO A 247 23.06 19.21 9.10
N LEU A 248 22.42 20.02 8.30
CA LEU A 248 23.00 21.28 7.85
C LEU A 248 22.80 22.34 8.93
N GLU A 249 23.89 22.88 9.46
CA GLU A 249 23.84 23.98 10.41
C GLU A 249 23.66 25.31 9.64
N LEU A 250 22.78 26.17 10.18
CA LEU A 250 22.71 27.56 9.70
C LEU A 250 24.00 28.24 10.17
N SER A 251 24.86 28.64 9.22
CA SER A 251 25.97 29.54 9.58
C SER A 251 25.40 30.82 10.16
N ALA A 252 25.94 31.24 11.30
CA ALA A 252 25.51 32.42 12.04
C ALA A 252 25.85 33.75 11.32
N GLU A 253 26.12 33.73 10.01
CA GLU A 253 26.40 34.88 9.18
C GLU A 253 25.24 35.15 8.23
N ALA A 254 24.34 36.03 8.67
CA ALA A 254 23.55 36.94 7.83
C ALA A 254 22.96 38.06 8.69
#